data_1b7a30c11521314fea1e97d03a336051
#
_entry.id   1b7a30c11521314fea1e97d03a336051
#
_cell.length_a   1.000
_cell.length_b   1.000
_cell.length_c   1.000
_cell.angle_alpha   90.00
_cell.angle_beta   90.00
_cell.angle_gamma   90.00
#
_symmetry.space_group_name_H-M   'P 1'
#
loop_
_entity.id
_entity.type
_entity.pdbx_description
1 polymer ?
#
loop_
_entity_poly.entity_id
_entity_poly.type
_entity_poly.pdbx_seq_one_letter_code
_entity_poly.pdbx_strand_id
1 'polypeptide(L)'
;STRKESSAASDVYKRQREYVEKGNKDGEERTFNVLTLKDSQIKDEDHSEITGAEKSKLFPTDTGTVVNDFLTEYFPDILDYNFTASVEKEFDEIAEGEVQWTSIMKTFYDQFHPSVEKTLSIKTEHKVGERILGEEPGTGKTVSVKIGRFGPVVQIGTVDDEEKPRFAQMKKGQSMETITLEEALELFKLPRIIGEYEGKTVSVGIGRFGPYIQHNKVYVSLPKTLDPMKVTLEEAEQLILEKRAKEAERHIKKFD
;
A
#
# COMPACT_ATOMS: atom_id res chain seq x y z
N SER A 1 -18.13 24.04 13.05
CA SER A 1 -17.67 22.81 13.74
C SER A 1 -17.90 21.57 12.88
N THR A 2 -19.03 21.43 12.19
CA THR A 2 -19.42 20.27 11.37
C THR A 2 -18.42 19.89 10.27
N ARG A 3 -17.78 20.86 9.58
CA ARG A 3 -16.78 20.58 8.53
C ARG A 3 -15.51 19.92 9.08
N LYS A 4 -15.04 20.29 10.28
CA LYS A 4 -13.85 19.67 10.89
C LYS A 4 -14.12 18.23 11.34
N GLU A 5 -15.29 17.95 11.84
CA GLU A 5 -15.69 16.62 12.30
C GLU A 5 -15.87 15.65 11.13
N SER A 6 -16.48 16.10 10.02
CA SER A 6 -16.63 15.33 8.79
C SER A 6 -15.27 14.98 8.16
N SER A 7 -14.33 15.94 8.11
CA SER A 7 -12.97 15.71 7.60
C SER A 7 -12.19 14.69 8.44
N ALA A 8 -12.26 14.81 9.78
CA ALA A 8 -11.59 13.87 10.68
C ALA A 8 -12.14 12.44 10.55
N ALA A 9 -13.45 12.29 10.43
CA ALA A 9 -14.07 10.97 10.21
C ALA A 9 -13.67 10.36 8.86
N SER A 10 -13.62 11.17 7.81
CA SER A 10 -13.15 10.75 6.49
C SER A 10 -11.69 10.28 6.52
N ASP A 11 -10.82 10.98 7.23
CA ASP A 11 -9.41 10.59 7.37
C ASP A 11 -9.24 9.28 8.14
N VAL A 12 -10.05 9.06 9.18
CA VAL A 12 -10.07 7.78 9.91
C VAL A 12 -10.52 6.65 8.98
N TYR A 13 -11.59 6.85 8.23
CA TYR A 13 -12.12 5.85 7.31
C TYR A 13 -11.11 5.49 6.21
N LYS A 14 -10.48 6.48 5.58
CA LYS A 14 -9.46 6.25 4.53
C LYS A 14 -8.29 5.43 5.07
N ARG A 15 -7.85 5.68 6.31
CA ARG A 15 -6.80 4.89 6.96
C ARG A 15 -7.25 3.48 7.33
N GLN A 16 -8.49 3.30 7.79
CA GLN A 16 -9.03 1.97 8.09
C GLN A 16 -9.15 1.09 6.85
N ARG A 17 -9.40 1.70 5.69
CA ARG A 17 -9.43 1.03 4.38
C ARG A 17 -8.05 0.88 3.75
N GLU A 18 -7.02 1.33 4.44
CA GLU A 18 -5.63 1.30 3.95
C GLU A 18 -5.43 2.05 2.62
N TYR A 19 -6.26 3.06 2.33
CA TYR A 19 -6.09 3.91 1.15
C TYR A 19 -5.01 4.97 1.36
N VAL A 20 -4.81 5.39 2.61
CA VAL A 20 -3.77 6.32 3.02
C VAL A 20 -3.10 5.86 4.31
N GLU A 21 -1.83 6.16 4.44
CA GLU A 21 -1.08 5.98 5.68
C GLU A 21 -0.51 7.31 6.19
N LYS A 22 -0.35 7.41 7.52
CA LYS A 22 0.28 8.58 8.13
C LYS A 22 1.78 8.37 8.20
N GLY A 23 2.53 9.28 7.62
CA GLY A 23 3.97 9.19 7.53
C GLY A 23 4.67 10.55 7.61
N ASN A 24 5.98 10.49 7.48
CA ASN A 24 6.85 11.64 7.31
C ASN A 24 7.58 11.47 5.98
N LYS A 25 7.85 12.58 5.31
CA LYS A 25 8.73 12.65 4.16
C LYS A 25 9.97 13.45 4.57
N ASP A 26 11.12 12.86 4.36
CA ASP A 26 12.38 13.59 4.54
C ASP A 26 12.52 14.61 3.40
N GLY A 27 13.06 15.77 3.73
CA GLY A 27 13.32 16.80 2.72
C GLY A 27 14.61 16.53 1.97
N GLU A 28 14.75 17.19 0.84
CA GLU A 28 15.98 17.22 0.07
C GLU A 28 16.76 18.49 0.37
N GLU A 29 18.07 18.37 0.52
CA GLU A 29 18.94 19.54 0.68
C GLU A 29 19.06 20.26 -0.66
N ARG A 30 18.65 21.53 -0.67
CA ARG A 30 18.78 22.43 -1.81
C ARG A 30 19.84 23.48 -1.47
N THR A 31 20.87 23.56 -2.28
CA THR A 31 21.86 24.62 -2.22
C THR A 31 21.49 25.73 -3.20
N PHE A 32 21.65 26.98 -2.78
CA PHE A 32 21.44 28.15 -3.61
C PHE A 32 22.39 29.28 -3.20
N ASN A 33 22.71 30.10 -4.18
CA ASN A 33 23.61 31.22 -3.99
C ASN A 33 22.81 32.52 -3.77
N VAL A 34 23.20 33.31 -2.80
CA VAL A 34 22.58 34.62 -2.48
C VAL A 34 23.60 35.72 -2.73
N LEU A 35 23.29 36.57 -3.69
CA LEU A 35 24.05 37.80 -3.95
C LEU A 35 23.38 38.97 -3.25
N THR A 36 24.08 39.55 -2.27
CA THR A 36 23.62 40.74 -1.54
C THR A 36 24.45 41.94 -1.93
N LEU A 37 23.82 43.00 -2.45
CA LEU A 37 24.46 44.27 -2.73
C LEU A 37 24.27 45.21 -1.54
N LYS A 38 25.39 45.63 -0.88
CA LYS A 38 25.38 46.59 0.19
C LYS A 38 26.56 47.52 0.02
N ASP A 39 26.35 48.85 0.13
CA ASP A 39 27.41 49.87 0.04
C ASP A 39 28.30 49.71 -1.20
N SER A 40 27.72 49.42 -2.37
CA SER A 40 28.39 49.13 -3.64
C SER A 40 29.31 47.91 -3.63
N GLN A 41 29.23 47.05 -2.63
CA GLN A 41 29.93 45.78 -2.57
C GLN A 41 28.92 44.63 -2.72
N ILE A 42 29.31 43.65 -3.54
CA ILE A 42 28.52 42.41 -3.71
C ILE A 42 29.11 41.39 -2.75
N LYS A 43 28.26 40.86 -1.87
CA LYS A 43 28.53 39.70 -1.05
C LYS A 43 27.88 38.50 -1.69
N ASP A 44 28.67 37.47 -1.89
CA ASP A 44 28.28 36.20 -2.48
C ASP A 44 28.33 35.11 -1.40
N GLU A 45 27.21 34.47 -1.10
CA GLU A 45 27.10 33.46 -0.05
C GLU A 45 26.31 32.27 -0.53
N ASP A 46 26.87 31.08 -0.34
CA ASP A 46 26.14 29.82 -0.55
C ASP A 46 25.33 29.50 0.71
N HIS A 47 24.06 29.21 0.48
CA HIS A 47 23.12 28.77 1.52
C HIS A 47 22.58 27.38 1.18
N SER A 48 22.27 26.61 2.20
CA SER A 48 21.51 25.37 2.05
C SER A 48 20.24 25.42 2.89
N GLU A 49 19.20 24.82 2.37
CA GLU A 49 17.94 24.62 3.08
C GLU A 49 17.39 23.24 2.80
N ILE A 50 16.66 22.68 3.74
CA ILE A 50 15.93 21.43 3.54
C ILE A 50 14.52 21.77 3.04
N THR A 51 14.21 21.38 1.80
CA THR A 51 12.93 21.63 1.16
C THR A 51 12.11 20.35 1.02
N GLY A 52 10.77 20.47 1.02
CA GLY A 52 9.87 19.35 0.80
C GLY A 52 9.75 18.36 1.97
N ALA A 53 10.31 18.66 3.13
CA ALA A 53 10.11 17.88 4.34
C ALA A 53 8.66 18.01 4.83
N GLU A 54 8.01 16.86 5.09
CA GLU A 54 6.64 16.83 5.61
C GLU A 54 6.56 15.91 6.84
N LYS A 55 5.88 16.37 7.88
CA LYS A 55 5.69 15.58 9.11
C LYS A 55 4.22 15.28 9.35
N SER A 56 3.93 14.04 9.71
CA SER A 56 2.58 13.58 10.09
C SER A 56 1.51 13.85 9.03
N LYS A 57 1.86 13.76 7.75
CA LYS A 57 0.94 13.89 6.62
C LYS A 57 0.34 12.54 6.24
N LEU A 58 -0.73 12.58 5.47
CA LEU A 58 -1.33 11.39 4.86
C LEU A 58 -0.73 11.20 3.47
N PHE A 59 -0.20 10.00 3.24
CA PHE A 59 0.33 9.58 1.95
C PHE A 59 -0.57 8.50 1.37
N PRO A 60 -0.80 8.48 0.05
CA PRO A 60 -1.51 7.39 -0.59
C PRO A 60 -0.71 6.08 -0.46
N THR A 61 -1.42 4.98 -0.30
CA THR A 61 -0.86 3.64 -0.45
C THR A 61 -1.02 3.16 -1.88
N ASP A 62 -0.35 2.07 -2.26
CA ASP A 62 -0.57 1.44 -3.57
C ASP A 62 -2.06 1.07 -3.77
N THR A 63 -2.72 0.56 -2.74
CA THR A 63 -4.17 0.28 -2.77
C THR A 63 -4.98 1.55 -3.02
N GLY A 64 -4.62 2.64 -2.35
CA GLY A 64 -5.29 3.94 -2.53
C GLY A 64 -5.12 4.48 -3.94
N THR A 65 -3.92 4.39 -4.51
CA THR A 65 -3.64 4.80 -5.89
C THR A 65 -4.46 4.00 -6.89
N VAL A 66 -4.46 2.66 -6.78
CA VAL A 66 -5.24 1.79 -7.67
C VAL A 66 -6.74 2.08 -7.59
N VAL A 67 -7.29 2.30 -6.40
CA VAL A 67 -8.70 2.67 -6.23
C VAL A 67 -9.00 4.03 -6.84
N ASN A 68 -8.10 5.00 -6.64
CA ASN A 68 -8.25 6.33 -7.25
C ASN A 68 -8.26 6.26 -8.78
N ASP A 69 -7.33 5.52 -9.37
CA ASP A 69 -7.22 5.38 -10.83
C ASP A 69 -8.45 4.68 -11.40
N PHE A 70 -8.91 3.61 -10.75
CA PHE A 70 -10.14 2.92 -11.12
C PHE A 70 -11.36 3.86 -11.10
N LEU A 71 -11.52 4.63 -10.02
CA LEU A 71 -12.63 5.57 -9.91
C LEU A 71 -12.54 6.71 -10.94
N THR A 72 -11.34 7.20 -11.22
CA THR A 72 -11.10 8.25 -12.22
C THR A 72 -11.45 7.75 -13.62
N GLU A 73 -11.15 6.50 -13.93
CA GLU A 73 -11.42 5.91 -15.24
C GLU A 73 -12.92 5.60 -15.44
N TYR A 74 -13.57 5.00 -14.44
CA TYR A 74 -14.92 4.46 -14.60
C TYR A 74 -16.04 5.32 -14.00
N PHE A 75 -15.71 6.25 -13.10
CA PHE A 75 -16.68 7.09 -12.38
C PHE A 75 -16.24 8.57 -12.28
N PRO A 76 -15.82 9.20 -13.41
CA PRO A 76 -15.26 10.56 -13.36
C PRO A 76 -16.24 11.59 -12.81
N ASP A 77 -17.55 11.45 -13.08
CA ASP A 77 -18.58 12.40 -12.66
C ASP A 77 -18.69 12.51 -11.13
N ILE A 78 -18.46 11.40 -10.41
CA ILE A 78 -18.49 11.39 -8.92
C ILE A 78 -17.23 12.01 -8.34
N LEU A 79 -16.11 11.93 -9.07
CA LEU A 79 -14.83 12.53 -8.66
C LEU A 79 -14.69 14.00 -9.04
N ASP A 80 -15.66 14.57 -9.75
CA ASP A 80 -15.68 16.01 -10.03
C ASP A 80 -15.70 16.81 -8.72
N TYR A 81 -14.84 17.82 -8.62
CA TYR A 81 -14.74 18.65 -7.41
C TYR A 81 -16.04 19.39 -7.07
N ASN A 82 -16.89 19.64 -8.07
CA ASN A 82 -18.17 20.30 -7.91
C ASN A 82 -19.30 19.32 -7.54
N PHE A 83 -19.08 18.01 -7.63
CA PHE A 83 -20.11 17.01 -7.37
C PHE A 83 -20.75 17.19 -5.99
N THR A 84 -19.94 17.27 -4.94
CA THR A 84 -20.45 17.46 -3.56
C THR A 84 -21.20 18.79 -3.41
N ALA A 85 -20.68 19.88 -4.00
CA ALA A 85 -21.33 21.17 -3.95
C ALA A 85 -22.68 21.18 -4.68
N SER A 86 -22.78 20.47 -5.80
CA SER A 86 -24.03 20.30 -6.53
C SER A 86 -25.07 19.51 -5.71
N VAL A 87 -24.64 18.41 -5.08
CA VAL A 87 -25.54 17.62 -4.23
C VAL A 87 -26.00 18.41 -3.00
N GLU A 88 -25.10 19.18 -2.36
CA GLU A 88 -25.47 20.06 -1.24
C GLU A 88 -26.54 21.09 -1.67
N LYS A 89 -26.39 21.69 -2.85
CA LYS A 89 -27.39 22.61 -3.39
C LYS A 89 -28.75 21.94 -3.64
N GLU A 90 -28.74 20.73 -4.21
CA GLU A 90 -29.98 19.95 -4.40
C GLU A 90 -30.66 19.62 -3.07
N PHE A 91 -29.90 19.39 -2.00
CA PHE A 91 -30.47 19.20 -0.64
C PHE A 91 -31.08 20.47 -0.08
N ASP A 92 -30.51 21.64 -0.35
CA ASP A 92 -31.09 22.93 0.03
C ASP A 92 -32.43 23.15 -0.71
N GLU A 93 -32.50 22.88 -2.00
CA GLU A 93 -33.73 22.96 -2.82
C GLU A 93 -34.83 21.99 -2.30
N ILE A 94 -34.46 20.80 -1.82
CA ILE A 94 -35.39 19.88 -1.15
C ILE A 94 -35.89 20.48 0.17
N ALA A 95 -34.97 21.05 0.97
CA ALA A 95 -35.31 21.62 2.27
C ALA A 95 -36.25 22.84 2.15
N GLU A 96 -36.11 23.62 1.08
CA GLU A 96 -36.98 24.74 0.74
C GLU A 96 -38.33 24.31 0.12
N GLY A 97 -38.49 23.03 -0.22
CA GLY A 97 -39.69 22.46 -0.80
C GLY A 97 -39.85 22.73 -2.29
N GLU A 98 -38.79 23.19 -2.95
CA GLU A 98 -38.81 23.52 -4.39
C GLU A 98 -38.75 22.26 -5.25
N VAL A 99 -38.04 21.21 -4.78
CA VAL A 99 -37.84 19.98 -5.53
C VAL A 99 -38.17 18.77 -4.66
N GLN A 100 -38.77 17.73 -5.27
CA GLN A 100 -39.02 16.45 -4.59
C GLN A 100 -37.75 15.62 -4.56
N TRP A 101 -37.38 15.11 -3.38
CA TRP A 101 -36.17 14.27 -3.20
C TRP A 101 -36.14 13.05 -4.12
N THR A 102 -37.32 12.49 -4.43
CA THR A 102 -37.46 11.32 -5.33
C THR A 102 -37.03 11.61 -6.76
N SER A 103 -37.24 12.87 -7.25
CA SER A 103 -36.81 13.28 -8.59
C SER A 103 -35.28 13.38 -8.68
N ILE A 104 -34.64 13.93 -7.63
CA ILE A 104 -33.18 14.03 -7.54
C ILE A 104 -32.56 12.63 -7.49
N MET A 105 -33.10 11.76 -6.62
CA MET A 105 -32.63 10.39 -6.53
C MET A 105 -32.79 9.62 -7.83
N LYS A 106 -33.90 9.82 -8.53
CA LYS A 106 -34.11 9.19 -9.84
C LYS A 106 -33.09 9.68 -10.87
N THR A 107 -32.89 10.98 -10.96
CA THR A 107 -31.92 11.59 -11.90
C THR A 107 -30.52 11.07 -11.63
N PHE A 108 -30.09 11.06 -10.37
CA PHE A 108 -28.79 10.53 -9.99
C PHE A 108 -28.67 9.04 -10.34
N TYR A 109 -29.66 8.23 -10.01
CA TYR A 109 -29.65 6.80 -10.29
C TYR A 109 -29.58 6.51 -11.79
N ASP A 110 -30.37 7.20 -12.59
CA ASP A 110 -30.43 7.02 -14.04
C ASP A 110 -29.11 7.39 -14.74
N GLN A 111 -28.30 8.25 -14.14
CA GLN A 111 -26.96 8.62 -14.62
C GLN A 111 -25.88 7.67 -14.10
N PHE A 112 -25.93 7.33 -12.83
CA PHE A 112 -24.89 6.55 -12.15
C PHE A 112 -24.97 5.05 -12.40
N HIS A 113 -26.17 4.47 -12.33
CA HIS A 113 -26.36 3.01 -12.41
C HIS A 113 -25.86 2.40 -13.73
N PRO A 114 -26.03 3.03 -14.92
CA PRO A 114 -25.45 2.49 -16.16
C PRO A 114 -23.92 2.36 -16.10
N SER A 115 -23.23 3.28 -15.43
CA SER A 115 -21.78 3.21 -15.23
C SER A 115 -21.40 2.02 -14.36
N VAL A 116 -22.19 1.71 -13.32
CA VAL A 116 -22.02 0.53 -12.48
C VAL A 116 -22.21 -0.75 -13.27
N GLU A 117 -23.31 -0.86 -14.03
CA GLU A 117 -23.60 -2.04 -14.85
C GLU A 117 -22.51 -2.28 -15.91
N LYS A 118 -22.10 -1.20 -16.60
CA LYS A 118 -20.99 -1.23 -17.56
C LYS A 118 -19.71 -1.76 -16.91
N THR A 119 -19.36 -1.23 -15.74
CA THR A 119 -18.15 -1.60 -15.02
C THR A 119 -18.21 -3.07 -14.53
N LEU A 120 -19.37 -3.54 -14.06
CA LEU A 120 -19.58 -4.94 -13.68
C LEU A 120 -19.49 -5.89 -14.87
N SER A 121 -19.86 -5.45 -16.06
CA SER A 121 -19.81 -6.26 -17.29
C SER A 121 -18.41 -6.32 -17.91
N ILE A 122 -17.52 -5.40 -17.55
CA ILE A 122 -16.12 -5.46 -17.96
C ILE A 122 -15.49 -6.65 -17.28
N LYS A 123 -15.54 -7.81 -17.96
CA LYS A 123 -14.68 -8.94 -17.61
C LYS A 123 -13.26 -8.44 -17.74
N THR A 124 -12.60 -8.42 -16.65
CA THR A 124 -11.27 -7.92 -16.30
C THR A 124 -10.15 -8.28 -17.31
N GLU A 125 -10.25 -7.84 -18.56
CA GLU A 125 -9.13 -7.87 -19.50
C GLU A 125 -8.14 -6.70 -19.24
N HIS A 126 -8.63 -5.60 -18.69
CA HIS A 126 -7.81 -4.52 -18.15
C HIS A 126 -7.77 -4.61 -16.62
N LYS A 127 -6.74 -5.24 -16.12
CA LYS A 127 -6.47 -5.32 -14.68
C LYS A 127 -5.95 -3.97 -14.22
N VAL A 128 -6.88 -3.08 -13.86
CA VAL A 128 -6.53 -1.81 -13.22
C VAL A 128 -5.58 -2.09 -12.06
N GLY A 129 -4.41 -1.42 -12.07
CA GLY A 129 -3.39 -1.65 -11.06
C GLY A 129 -2.52 -2.90 -11.28
N GLU A 130 -2.46 -3.47 -12.48
CA GLU A 130 -1.43 -4.44 -12.85
C GLU A 130 -0.34 -3.75 -13.70
N ARG A 131 0.91 -3.88 -13.28
CA ARG A 131 2.08 -3.42 -14.03
C ARG A 131 2.95 -4.61 -14.41
N ILE A 132 3.18 -4.80 -15.70
CA ILE A 132 4.11 -5.82 -16.21
C ILE A 132 5.53 -5.31 -15.98
N LEU A 133 6.36 -6.13 -15.34
CA LEU A 133 7.76 -5.84 -15.06
C LEU A 133 8.69 -6.42 -16.14
N GLY A 134 8.29 -7.50 -16.77
CA GLY A 134 9.08 -8.21 -17.78
C GLY A 134 8.78 -9.71 -17.77
N GLU A 135 9.77 -10.52 -18.16
CA GLU A 135 9.67 -11.98 -18.22
C GLU A 135 10.66 -12.64 -17.25
N GLU A 136 10.26 -13.77 -16.67
CA GLU A 136 11.14 -14.58 -15.82
C GLU A 136 12.25 -15.21 -16.66
N PRO A 137 13.53 -14.99 -16.32
CA PRO A 137 14.64 -15.64 -17.01
C PRO A 137 14.54 -17.18 -16.94
N GLY A 138 14.64 -17.82 -18.09
CA GLY A 138 14.62 -19.29 -18.21
C GLY A 138 13.26 -19.91 -18.46
N THR A 139 12.14 -19.31 -18.02
CA THR A 139 10.78 -19.81 -18.30
C THR A 139 10.04 -18.96 -19.34
N GLY A 140 10.43 -17.69 -19.52
CA GLY A 140 9.73 -16.74 -20.38
C GLY A 140 8.33 -16.33 -19.86
N LYS A 141 7.98 -16.71 -18.63
CA LYS A 141 6.68 -16.34 -18.04
C LYS A 141 6.64 -14.88 -17.67
N THR A 142 5.50 -14.24 -17.93
CA THR A 142 5.28 -12.83 -17.57
C THR A 142 5.37 -12.63 -16.06
N VAL A 143 6.13 -11.61 -15.66
CA VAL A 143 6.22 -11.14 -14.27
C VAL A 143 5.46 -9.83 -14.18
N SER A 144 4.47 -9.79 -13.31
CA SER A 144 3.64 -8.60 -13.07
C SER A 144 3.48 -8.31 -11.58
N VAL A 145 3.21 -7.05 -11.25
CA VAL A 145 2.83 -6.62 -9.92
C VAL A 145 1.39 -6.12 -9.94
N LYS A 146 0.60 -6.51 -8.96
CA LYS A 146 -0.82 -6.16 -8.86
C LYS A 146 -1.32 -6.17 -7.42
N ILE A 147 -2.51 -5.60 -7.20
CA ILE A 147 -3.20 -5.71 -5.91
C ILE A 147 -3.83 -7.09 -5.79
N GLY A 148 -3.37 -7.86 -4.82
CA GLY A 148 -3.98 -9.12 -4.41
C GLY A 148 -4.95 -8.94 -3.24
N ARG A 149 -5.54 -10.05 -2.78
CA ARG A 149 -6.50 -10.05 -1.65
C ARG A 149 -5.95 -9.45 -0.36
N PHE A 150 -4.64 -9.49 -0.15
CA PHE A 150 -3.96 -9.07 1.07
C PHE A 150 -2.92 -7.96 0.82
N GLY A 151 -3.13 -7.14 -0.21
CA GLY A 151 -2.24 -6.06 -0.61
C GLY A 151 -1.42 -6.37 -1.87
N PRO A 152 -0.41 -5.55 -2.17
CA PRO A 152 0.40 -5.70 -3.37
C PRO A 152 1.14 -7.03 -3.44
N VAL A 153 1.08 -7.69 -4.59
CA VAL A 153 1.74 -8.98 -4.85
C VAL A 153 2.45 -8.94 -6.21
N VAL A 154 3.56 -9.64 -6.30
CA VAL A 154 4.16 -10.00 -7.57
C VAL A 154 3.63 -11.35 -8.03
N GLN A 155 3.30 -11.46 -9.29
CA GLN A 155 2.85 -12.68 -9.94
C GLN A 155 3.82 -13.09 -11.04
N ILE A 156 4.13 -14.39 -11.13
CA ILE A 156 4.82 -15.00 -12.26
C ILE A 156 3.89 -15.97 -12.95
N GLY A 157 3.71 -15.80 -14.24
CA GLY A 157 2.77 -16.54 -15.07
C GLY A 157 1.36 -15.96 -15.03
N THR A 158 0.50 -16.44 -15.90
CA THR A 158 -0.91 -16.05 -16.07
C THR A 158 -1.84 -17.21 -15.76
N VAL A 159 -3.14 -16.95 -15.72
CA VAL A 159 -4.15 -18.02 -15.57
C VAL A 159 -4.31 -18.87 -16.84
N ASP A 160 -3.79 -18.39 -17.96
CA ASP A 160 -3.84 -19.06 -19.27
C ASP A 160 -2.64 -19.98 -19.47
N ASP A 161 -1.64 -19.93 -18.59
CA ASP A 161 -0.47 -20.80 -18.64
C ASP A 161 -0.84 -22.23 -18.17
N GLU A 162 -0.14 -23.24 -18.67
CA GLU A 162 -0.34 -24.63 -18.27
C GLU A 162 -0.13 -24.85 -16.76
N GLU A 163 0.79 -24.11 -16.17
CA GLU A 163 1.08 -24.11 -14.74
C GLU A 163 0.38 -22.96 -14.03
N LYS A 164 -0.08 -23.24 -12.81
CA LYS A 164 -0.70 -22.20 -11.98
C LYS A 164 0.27 -21.05 -11.70
N PRO A 165 -0.23 -19.79 -11.76
CA PRO A 165 0.60 -18.63 -11.43
C PRO A 165 1.18 -18.74 -10.01
N ARG A 166 2.43 -18.29 -9.87
CA ARG A 166 3.08 -18.15 -8.56
C ARG A 166 2.93 -16.73 -8.05
N PHE A 167 2.77 -16.57 -6.74
CA PHE A 167 2.59 -15.27 -6.10
C PHE A 167 3.59 -15.07 -4.98
N ALA A 168 4.14 -13.88 -4.90
CA ALA A 168 4.97 -13.43 -3.78
C ALA A 168 4.49 -12.09 -3.26
N GLN A 169 4.38 -11.95 -1.94
CA GLN A 169 3.96 -10.70 -1.32
C GLN A 169 5.12 -9.71 -1.29
N MET A 170 4.84 -8.45 -1.60
CA MET A 170 5.85 -7.38 -1.55
C MET A 170 6.29 -7.10 -0.11
N LYS A 171 7.55 -6.67 0.03
CA LYS A 171 8.09 -6.26 1.33
C LYS A 171 7.50 -4.91 1.73
N LYS A 172 7.37 -4.68 3.02
CA LYS A 172 6.96 -3.37 3.53
C LYS A 172 7.95 -2.29 3.09
N GLY A 173 7.43 -1.23 2.46
CA GLY A 173 8.23 -0.13 1.93
C GLY A 173 8.61 -0.26 0.45
N GLN A 174 8.30 -1.39 -0.20
CA GLN A 174 8.33 -1.48 -1.66
C GLN A 174 7.02 -0.93 -2.23
N SER A 175 7.09 -0.20 -3.34
CA SER A 175 5.93 0.30 -4.08
C SER A 175 5.76 -0.42 -5.40
N MET A 176 4.51 -0.66 -5.81
CA MET A 176 4.17 -1.21 -7.12
C MET A 176 4.70 -0.36 -8.27
N GLU A 177 4.82 0.96 -8.06
CA GLU A 177 5.28 1.90 -9.08
C GLU A 177 6.78 1.80 -9.34
N THR A 178 7.57 1.50 -8.32
CA THR A 178 9.04 1.59 -8.37
C THR A 178 9.75 0.25 -8.38
N ILE A 179 9.10 -0.85 -7.99
CA ILE A 179 9.73 -2.18 -7.94
C ILE A 179 10.27 -2.58 -9.31
N THR A 180 11.52 -3.06 -9.36
CA THR A 180 12.16 -3.56 -10.56
C THR A 180 11.89 -5.06 -10.76
N LEU A 181 12.18 -5.57 -11.98
CA LEU A 181 12.07 -7.00 -12.29
C LEU A 181 12.96 -7.84 -11.38
N GLU A 182 14.20 -7.39 -11.15
CA GLU A 182 15.18 -8.08 -10.32
C GLU A 182 14.70 -8.20 -8.87
N GLU A 183 14.21 -7.10 -8.30
CA GLU A 183 13.66 -7.07 -6.96
C GLU A 183 12.42 -7.97 -6.83
N ALA A 184 11.56 -7.97 -7.85
CA ALA A 184 10.38 -8.83 -7.91
C ALA A 184 10.76 -10.31 -7.94
N LEU A 185 11.73 -10.71 -8.74
CA LEU A 185 12.22 -12.08 -8.81
C LEU A 185 12.87 -12.54 -7.50
N GLU A 186 13.52 -11.62 -6.77
CA GLU A 186 14.07 -11.93 -5.46
C GLU A 186 13.01 -12.37 -4.44
N LEU A 187 11.80 -11.85 -4.53
CA LEU A 187 10.72 -12.25 -3.62
C LEU A 187 10.36 -13.72 -3.73
N PHE A 188 10.57 -14.32 -4.90
CA PHE A 188 10.30 -15.75 -5.14
C PHE A 188 11.40 -16.68 -4.63
N LYS A 189 12.54 -16.14 -4.17
CA LYS A 189 13.55 -16.92 -3.44
C LYS A 189 13.08 -17.28 -2.02
N LEU A 190 11.98 -16.69 -1.57
CA LEU A 190 11.31 -17.01 -0.29
C LEU A 190 10.05 -17.89 -0.54
N PRO A 191 9.71 -18.81 0.36
CA PRO A 191 10.41 -19.14 1.59
C PRO A 191 11.73 -19.90 1.33
N ARG A 192 12.81 -19.52 2.04
CA ARG A 192 14.09 -20.23 1.97
C ARG A 192 14.34 -21.05 3.23
N ILE A 193 14.90 -22.23 3.07
CA ILE A 193 15.38 -23.04 4.17
C ILE A 193 16.75 -22.50 4.58
N ILE A 194 16.92 -22.20 5.88
CA ILE A 194 18.18 -21.67 6.44
C ILE A 194 18.96 -22.69 7.24
N GLY A 195 18.36 -23.83 7.54
CA GLY A 195 19.00 -24.94 8.24
C GLY A 195 18.00 -25.79 9.01
N GLU A 196 18.52 -26.59 9.95
CA GLU A 196 17.73 -27.41 10.85
C GLU A 196 18.03 -27.06 12.30
N TYR A 197 17.01 -26.98 13.14
CA TYR A 197 17.10 -26.80 14.57
C TYR A 197 16.22 -27.84 15.28
N GLU A 198 16.78 -28.52 16.32
CA GLU A 198 16.11 -29.63 17.02
C GLU A 198 15.58 -30.73 16.06
N GLY A 199 16.31 -31.04 15.00
CA GLY A 199 15.91 -32.05 14.01
C GLY A 199 14.69 -31.63 13.15
N LYS A 200 14.37 -30.34 13.08
CA LYS A 200 13.29 -29.79 12.27
C LYS A 200 13.82 -28.65 11.40
N THR A 201 13.31 -28.59 10.19
CA THR A 201 13.67 -27.55 9.23
C THR A 201 13.25 -26.17 9.72
N VAL A 202 14.16 -25.20 9.60
CA VAL A 202 13.91 -23.78 9.84
C VAL A 202 13.86 -23.07 8.49
N SER A 203 12.76 -22.37 8.24
CA SER A 203 12.57 -21.62 7.00
C SER A 203 12.18 -20.18 7.30
N VAL A 204 12.54 -19.28 6.38
CA VAL A 204 12.22 -17.87 6.42
C VAL A 204 11.34 -17.52 5.24
N GLY A 205 10.27 -16.80 5.49
CA GLY A 205 9.32 -16.38 4.47
C GLY A 205 8.72 -15.01 4.76
N ILE A 206 7.89 -14.53 3.83
CA ILE A 206 7.07 -13.32 3.99
C ILE A 206 5.61 -13.75 3.91
N GLY A 207 4.81 -13.35 4.90
CA GLY A 207 3.40 -13.64 4.97
C GLY A 207 2.56 -12.38 5.20
N ARG A 208 1.26 -12.56 5.38
CA ARG A 208 0.28 -11.48 5.60
C ARG A 208 0.69 -10.47 6.68
N PHE A 209 1.36 -10.93 7.73
CA PHE A 209 1.77 -10.09 8.87
C PHE A 209 3.23 -9.62 8.78
N GLY A 210 3.88 -9.85 7.64
CA GLY A 210 5.28 -9.51 7.39
C GLY A 210 6.22 -10.72 7.40
N PRO A 211 7.54 -10.49 7.45
CA PRO A 211 8.54 -11.54 7.47
C PRO A 211 8.43 -12.42 8.72
N TYR A 212 8.62 -13.71 8.53
CA TYR A 212 8.54 -14.70 9.61
C TYR A 212 9.60 -15.80 9.47
N ILE A 213 9.93 -16.42 10.59
CA ILE A 213 10.64 -17.68 10.70
C ILE A 213 9.62 -18.77 11.01
N GLN A 214 9.67 -19.88 10.30
CA GLN A 214 8.85 -21.06 10.57
C GLN A 214 9.74 -22.19 11.08
N HIS A 215 9.40 -22.73 12.26
CA HIS A 215 10.02 -23.90 12.84
C HIS A 215 8.92 -24.77 13.48
N ASN A 216 8.87 -26.05 13.14
CA ASN A 216 7.94 -27.05 13.72
C ASN A 216 6.47 -26.54 13.76
N LYS A 217 5.95 -25.95 12.66
CA LYS A 217 4.61 -25.33 12.53
C LYS A 217 4.39 -24.09 13.40
N VAL A 218 5.40 -23.60 14.11
CA VAL A 218 5.34 -22.33 14.86
C VAL A 218 5.93 -21.24 13.99
N TYR A 219 5.24 -20.09 13.95
CA TYR A 219 5.66 -18.89 13.21
C TYR A 219 6.18 -17.85 14.19
N VAL A 220 7.38 -17.36 13.96
CA VAL A 220 8.02 -16.30 14.76
C VAL A 220 8.18 -15.09 13.86
N SER A 221 7.64 -13.93 14.27
CA SER A 221 7.80 -12.69 13.49
C SER A 221 9.26 -12.26 13.48
N LEU A 222 9.76 -11.91 12.30
CA LEU A 222 11.10 -11.37 12.13
C LEU A 222 11.09 -9.87 12.49
N PRO A 223 12.03 -9.39 13.34
CA PRO A 223 12.16 -7.95 13.61
C PRO A 223 12.46 -7.16 12.34
N LYS A 224 12.00 -5.89 12.30
CA LYS A 224 12.20 -5.01 11.14
C LYS A 224 13.68 -4.69 10.84
N THR A 225 14.54 -4.94 11.82
CA THR A 225 15.99 -4.72 11.71
C THR A 225 16.71 -5.83 10.96
N LEU A 226 16.06 -6.99 10.77
CA LEU A 226 16.63 -8.15 10.09
C LEU A 226 16.03 -8.31 8.68
N ASP A 227 16.91 -8.48 7.70
CA ASP A 227 16.52 -8.77 6.33
C ASP A 227 16.21 -10.27 6.17
N PRO A 228 14.99 -10.66 5.75
CA PRO A 228 14.62 -12.07 5.56
C PRO A 228 15.51 -12.80 4.53
N MET A 229 16.19 -12.06 3.65
CA MET A 229 17.14 -12.65 2.69
C MET A 229 18.51 -12.97 3.31
N LYS A 230 18.87 -12.33 4.41
CA LYS A 230 20.21 -12.42 5.02
C LYS A 230 20.24 -13.12 6.37
N VAL A 231 19.06 -13.30 7.00
CA VAL A 231 18.95 -13.88 8.34
C VAL A 231 19.65 -15.25 8.39
N THR A 232 20.43 -15.46 9.42
CA THR A 232 21.19 -16.71 9.67
C THR A 232 20.38 -17.69 10.53
N LEU A 233 20.84 -18.96 10.58
CA LEU A 233 20.23 -19.96 11.46
C LEU A 233 20.35 -19.58 12.93
N GLU A 234 21.51 -19.05 13.35
CA GLU A 234 21.78 -18.64 14.73
C GLU A 234 20.84 -17.52 15.19
N GLU A 235 20.62 -16.51 14.36
CA GLU A 235 19.66 -15.44 14.64
C GLU A 235 18.22 -15.98 14.74
N ALA A 236 17.87 -16.92 13.87
CA ALA A 236 16.56 -17.57 13.90
C ALA A 236 16.35 -18.40 15.16
N GLU A 237 17.35 -19.15 15.62
CA GLU A 237 17.31 -19.93 16.86
C GLU A 237 17.09 -19.03 18.08
N GLN A 238 17.79 -17.90 18.15
CA GLN A 238 17.59 -16.92 19.23
C GLN A 238 16.15 -16.41 19.29
N LEU A 239 15.58 -16.04 18.15
CA LEU A 239 14.20 -15.56 18.06
C LEU A 239 13.18 -16.65 18.44
N ILE A 240 13.43 -17.90 18.08
CA ILE A 240 12.59 -19.04 18.47
C ILE A 240 12.62 -19.23 19.98
N LEU A 241 13.82 -19.17 20.60
CA LEU A 241 13.99 -19.29 22.04
C LEU A 241 13.32 -18.15 22.81
N GLU A 242 13.52 -16.91 22.36
CA GLU A 242 12.83 -15.73 22.96
C GLU A 242 11.32 -15.87 22.93
N LYS A 243 10.76 -16.32 21.80
CA LYS A 243 9.32 -16.54 21.72
C LYS A 243 8.84 -17.61 22.69
N ARG A 244 9.54 -18.73 22.79
CA ARG A 244 9.21 -19.81 23.74
C ARG A 244 9.28 -19.34 25.19
N ALA A 245 10.28 -18.53 25.55
CA ALA A 245 10.40 -17.94 26.88
C ALA A 245 9.22 -17.02 27.21
N LYS A 246 8.86 -16.13 26.27
CA LYS A 246 7.69 -15.24 26.42
C LYS A 246 6.37 -16.00 26.52
N GLU A 247 6.20 -17.09 25.80
CA GLU A 247 5.02 -17.94 25.89
C GLU A 247 4.96 -18.68 27.23
N ALA A 248 6.09 -19.17 27.76
CA ALA A 248 6.16 -19.79 29.07
C ALA A 248 5.80 -18.80 30.20
N GLU A 249 6.32 -17.55 30.15
CA GLU A 249 5.96 -16.51 31.11
C GLU A 249 4.46 -16.15 31.09
N ARG A 250 3.83 -16.15 29.91
CA ARG A 250 2.38 -15.91 29.78
C ARG A 250 1.54 -17.03 30.41
N HIS A 251 2.00 -18.27 30.36
CA HIS A 251 1.31 -19.39 31.00
C HIS A 251 1.37 -19.32 32.53
N ILE A 252 2.49 -18.85 33.10
CA ILE A 252 2.65 -18.70 34.55
C ILE A 252 1.73 -17.62 35.12
N LYS A 253 1.51 -16.50 34.39
CA LYS A 253 0.61 -15.40 34.79
C LYS A 253 -0.90 -15.70 34.71
N LYS A 254 -1.30 -16.87 34.26
CA LYS A 254 -2.72 -17.28 34.17
C LYS A 254 -3.23 -18.10 35.37
N PHE A 255 -2.38 -18.36 36.35
CA PHE A 255 -2.69 -19.20 37.52
C PHE A 255 -2.63 -18.46 38.88
N ASP A 256 -2.52 -17.12 38.87
CA ASP A 256 -2.67 -16.28 40.08
C ASP A 256 -4.02 -15.56 40.10
#